data_aaf6dbf29ae541737fabdc099abb76fa
#
_entry.id   aaf6dbf29ae541737fabdc099abb76fa
#
_cell.length_a   1.000
_cell.length_b   1.000
_cell.length_c   1.000
_cell.angle_alpha   90.00
_cell.angle_beta   90.00
_cell.angle_gamma   90.00
#
_symmetry.space_group_name_H-M   'P 1'
#
loop_
_entity.id
_entity.type
_entity.pdbx_description
1 polymer ?
#
loop_
_entity_poly.entity_id
_entity_poly.type
_entity_poly.pdbx_seq_one_letter_code
_entity_poly.pdbx_strand_id
1 'polypeptide(L)'
;MSEKAPIIKPIKVKEYQVKQSKYEYVSKLPTRSVINAASGSGKSVLIQNLILDIYRGCFSRIYIFSPSIDIDDTWLPVKKFIADELTTTEDEQIYYPDFDGEAVQHILTTQKKVIDHQKKDPKTKKLFSILLVFDDVADNKAIHNNPALNSCFTRGRHSQISTLLSTQKYNAVSTIIRTNMDSMYLFRLRNSNDLFSVVDELSALLDKKVLLEIYMKATEAPYSFLFIKLTSKTLNDMFMVNLSQKILISDE
;
A
#
# COMPACT_ATOMS: atom_id res chain seq x y z
N MET A 1 -1.47 -31.99 40.78
CA MET A 1 -0.39 -31.64 39.82
C MET A 1 -0.89 -30.50 38.95
N SER A 2 -0.35 -29.31 39.10
CA SER A 2 -0.76 -28.20 38.20
C SER A 2 -0.12 -28.43 36.83
N GLU A 3 -0.91 -28.76 35.83
CA GLU A 3 -0.43 -28.80 34.45
C GLU A 3 0.09 -27.41 34.08
N LYS A 4 1.40 -27.34 33.81
CA LYS A 4 1.98 -26.07 33.28
C LYS A 4 1.44 -25.83 31.86
N ALA A 5 0.69 -24.75 31.69
CA ALA A 5 0.22 -24.35 30.37
C ALA A 5 1.42 -24.18 29.39
N PRO A 6 1.31 -24.62 28.16
CA PRO A 6 2.36 -24.47 27.17
C PRO A 6 2.64 -22.98 26.87
N ILE A 7 3.91 -22.62 26.90
CA ILE A 7 4.34 -21.24 26.55
C ILE A 7 4.72 -21.22 25.08
N ILE A 8 3.98 -20.44 24.28
CA ILE A 8 4.27 -20.24 22.86
C ILE A 8 5.42 -19.23 22.75
N LYS A 9 6.55 -19.66 22.20
CA LYS A 9 7.72 -18.81 21.97
C LYS A 9 7.99 -18.69 20.47
N PRO A 10 8.32 -17.47 19.96
CA PRO A 10 8.73 -17.32 18.56
C PRO A 10 10.04 -18.08 18.30
N ILE A 11 10.07 -18.79 17.19
CA ILE A 11 11.29 -19.43 16.69
C ILE A 11 12.13 -18.37 15.97
N LYS A 12 13.39 -18.22 16.36
CA LYS A 12 14.31 -17.29 15.68
C LYS A 12 14.61 -17.79 14.27
N VAL A 13 14.32 -16.97 13.26
CA VAL A 13 14.70 -17.15 11.87
C VAL A 13 15.66 -16.06 11.44
N LYS A 14 16.43 -16.28 10.35
CA LYS A 14 17.31 -15.23 9.80
C LYS A 14 16.46 -14.04 9.35
N GLU A 15 16.73 -12.88 9.92
CA GLU A 15 16.08 -11.63 9.55
C GLU A 15 16.90 -10.91 8.47
N TYR A 16 16.19 -10.36 7.50
CA TYR A 16 16.79 -9.55 6.44
C TYR A 16 16.34 -8.11 6.59
N GLN A 17 17.26 -7.19 6.36
CA GLN A 17 16.96 -5.77 6.38
C GLN A 17 16.28 -5.34 5.08
N VAL A 18 15.28 -4.50 5.20
CA VAL A 18 14.62 -3.77 4.09
C VAL A 18 14.79 -2.29 4.37
N LYS A 19 15.19 -1.54 3.35
CA LYS A 19 15.32 -0.09 3.52
C LYS A 19 13.94 0.49 3.81
N GLN A 20 13.83 1.27 4.87
CA GLN A 20 12.61 1.89 5.34
C GLN A 20 12.58 3.38 4.98
N SER A 21 11.39 3.96 5.02
CA SER A 21 11.22 5.41 4.95
C SER A 21 11.98 6.12 6.07
N LYS A 22 12.41 7.35 5.81
CA LYS A 22 12.93 8.26 6.82
C LYS A 22 11.86 8.76 7.81
N TYR A 23 10.60 8.64 7.43
CA TYR A 23 9.45 9.07 8.25
C TYR A 23 8.93 7.92 9.09
N GLU A 24 8.78 8.16 10.38
CA GLU A 24 8.45 7.13 11.36
C GLU A 24 6.98 6.67 11.30
N TYR A 25 6.08 7.62 10.97
CA TYR A 25 4.64 7.37 11.07
C TYR A 25 4.03 6.63 9.87
N VAL A 26 4.76 6.53 8.77
CA VAL A 26 4.28 5.82 7.57
C VAL A 26 4.33 4.30 7.74
N SER A 27 3.72 3.57 6.82
CA SER A 27 3.76 2.10 6.84
C SER A 27 5.17 1.58 6.64
N LYS A 28 5.54 0.53 7.38
CA LYS A 28 6.81 -0.17 7.18
C LYS A 28 6.76 -1.01 5.91
N LEU A 29 7.88 -1.02 5.19
CA LEU A 29 8.02 -1.81 3.97
C LEU A 29 8.43 -3.26 4.28
N PRO A 30 7.99 -4.23 3.47
CA PRO A 30 7.05 -4.07 2.36
C PRO A 30 5.62 -3.82 2.86
N THR A 31 4.88 -2.93 2.20
CA THR A 31 3.52 -2.54 2.56
C THR A 31 2.51 -2.80 1.44
N ARG A 32 1.26 -2.99 1.81
CA ARG A 32 0.11 -3.17 0.91
C ARG A 32 -0.90 -2.09 1.26
N SER A 33 -0.98 -1.08 0.43
CA SER A 33 -1.75 0.12 0.71
C SER A 33 -2.85 0.34 -0.33
N VAL A 34 -3.98 0.83 0.13
CA VAL A 34 -5.10 1.23 -0.73
C VAL A 34 -5.33 2.74 -0.58
N ILE A 35 -5.44 3.45 -1.69
CA ILE A 35 -5.86 4.85 -1.75
C ILE A 35 -7.30 4.87 -2.26
N ASN A 36 -8.23 5.28 -1.43
CA ASN A 36 -9.62 5.48 -1.84
C ASN A 36 -9.93 6.98 -1.93
N ALA A 37 -10.13 7.47 -3.15
CA ALA A 37 -10.20 8.90 -3.43
C ALA A 37 -11.11 9.18 -4.62
N ALA A 38 -12.02 10.15 -4.49
CA ALA A 38 -12.79 10.64 -5.62
C ALA A 38 -11.86 11.31 -6.67
N SER A 39 -12.33 11.44 -7.90
CA SER A 39 -11.61 12.20 -8.93
C SER A 39 -11.37 13.65 -8.48
N GLY A 40 -10.16 14.17 -8.72
CA GLY A 40 -9.77 15.52 -8.32
C GLY A 40 -9.45 15.71 -6.84
N SER A 41 -9.40 14.65 -6.02
CA SER A 41 -9.11 14.74 -4.57
C SER A 41 -7.62 14.88 -4.22
N GLY A 42 -6.71 14.88 -5.18
CA GLY A 42 -5.26 14.93 -4.92
C GLY A 42 -4.58 13.57 -4.86
N LYS A 43 -5.23 12.49 -5.30
CA LYS A 43 -4.72 11.13 -5.31
C LYS A 43 -3.36 11.00 -6.01
N SER A 44 -3.23 11.51 -7.25
CA SER A 44 -1.99 11.44 -8.02
C SER A 44 -0.85 12.19 -7.33
N VAL A 45 -1.15 13.32 -6.69
CA VAL A 45 -0.17 14.08 -5.90
C VAL A 45 0.31 13.27 -4.70
N LEU A 46 -0.59 12.54 -4.01
CA LEU A 46 -0.20 11.65 -2.92
C LEU A 46 0.71 10.53 -3.44
N ILE A 47 0.37 9.86 -4.56
CA ILE A 47 1.20 8.80 -5.15
C ILE A 47 2.60 9.32 -5.47
N GLN A 48 2.70 10.50 -6.10
CA GLN A 48 3.99 11.13 -6.37
C GLN A 48 4.80 11.36 -5.09
N ASN A 49 4.19 11.94 -4.06
CA ASN A 49 4.88 12.18 -2.78
C ASN A 49 5.32 10.87 -2.10
N LEU A 50 4.51 9.81 -2.19
CA LEU A 50 4.90 8.48 -1.68
C LEU A 50 6.15 7.96 -2.38
N ILE A 51 6.29 8.16 -3.70
CA ILE A 51 7.43 7.68 -4.50
C ILE A 51 8.63 8.60 -4.34
N LEU A 52 8.44 9.92 -4.53
CA LEU A 52 9.53 10.88 -4.71
C LEU A 52 10.14 11.39 -3.41
N ASP A 53 9.40 11.32 -2.29
CA ASP A 53 9.88 11.78 -0.98
C ASP A 53 9.76 10.70 0.09
N ILE A 54 8.54 10.24 0.38
CA ILE A 54 8.25 9.42 1.57
C ILE A 54 9.02 8.09 1.53
N TYR A 55 9.01 7.39 0.40
CA TYR A 55 9.73 6.13 0.20
C TYR A 55 10.88 6.25 -0.80
N ARG A 56 11.39 7.47 -1.01
CA ARG A 56 12.50 7.70 -1.95
C ARG A 56 13.68 6.79 -1.64
N GLY A 57 14.17 6.13 -2.68
CA GLY A 57 15.31 5.22 -2.60
C GLY A 57 15.07 3.95 -1.78
N CYS A 58 13.81 3.65 -1.38
CA CYS A 58 13.48 2.40 -0.70
C CYS A 58 13.32 1.23 -1.67
N PHE A 59 13.06 1.51 -2.94
CA PHE A 59 12.79 0.51 -3.96
C PHE A 59 13.91 0.43 -4.99
N SER A 60 14.22 -0.79 -5.42
CA SER A 60 15.16 -1.06 -6.52
C SER A 60 14.48 -0.98 -7.88
N ARG A 61 13.16 -1.19 -7.92
CA ARG A 61 12.30 -1.12 -9.10
C ARG A 61 10.92 -0.58 -8.71
N ILE A 62 10.29 0.12 -9.65
CA ILE A 62 8.91 0.61 -9.53
C ILE A 62 8.21 0.31 -10.85
N TYR A 63 7.11 -0.41 -10.80
CA TYR A 63 6.26 -0.70 -11.96
C TYR A 63 4.93 0.02 -11.78
N ILE A 64 4.44 0.67 -12.83
CA ILE A 64 3.25 1.52 -12.77
C ILE A 64 2.25 1.05 -13.84
N PHE A 65 1.07 0.69 -13.37
CA PHE A 65 -0.10 0.36 -14.16
C PHE A 65 -1.11 1.50 -14.00
N SER A 66 -1.28 2.32 -15.03
CA SER A 66 -2.18 3.48 -15.00
C SER A 66 -2.65 3.87 -16.40
N PRO A 67 -3.97 4.01 -16.64
CA PRO A 67 -4.48 4.51 -17.93
C PRO A 67 -3.99 5.91 -18.27
N SER A 68 -3.60 6.69 -17.27
CA SER A 68 -3.13 8.05 -17.45
C SER A 68 -1.61 8.19 -17.60
N ILE A 69 -0.87 7.07 -17.58
CA ILE A 69 0.60 7.10 -17.52
C ILE A 69 1.26 7.89 -18.66
N ASP A 70 0.67 7.87 -19.85
CA ASP A 70 1.22 8.51 -21.02
C ASP A 70 0.51 9.83 -21.42
N ILE A 71 -0.59 10.17 -20.75
CA ILE A 71 -1.41 11.32 -21.07
C ILE A 71 -1.47 12.39 -19.98
N ASP A 72 -1.07 12.06 -18.75
CA ASP A 72 -1.11 12.98 -17.62
C ASP A 72 0.31 13.39 -17.22
N ASP A 73 0.62 14.68 -17.40
CA ASP A 73 1.91 15.27 -17.07
C ASP A 73 2.28 15.13 -15.58
N THR A 74 1.33 14.80 -14.72
CA THR A 74 1.60 14.51 -13.30
C THR A 74 2.56 13.34 -13.11
N TRP A 75 2.70 12.45 -14.10
CA TRP A 75 3.65 11.33 -14.06
C TRP A 75 5.08 11.71 -14.46
N LEU A 76 5.30 12.87 -15.10
CA LEU A 76 6.64 13.28 -15.59
C LEU A 76 7.71 13.30 -14.49
N PRO A 77 7.46 13.85 -13.26
CA PRO A 77 8.48 13.82 -12.20
C PRO A 77 8.83 12.40 -11.76
N VAL A 78 7.86 11.48 -11.72
CA VAL A 78 8.07 10.08 -11.37
C VAL A 78 8.85 9.35 -12.46
N LYS A 79 8.50 9.54 -13.74
CA LYS A 79 9.23 8.98 -14.88
C LYS A 79 10.69 9.44 -14.87
N LYS A 80 10.92 10.74 -14.65
CA LYS A 80 12.27 11.29 -14.53
C LYS A 80 13.04 10.67 -13.37
N PHE A 81 12.45 10.58 -12.19
CA PHE A 81 13.08 9.94 -11.02
C PHE A 81 13.48 8.48 -11.31
N ILE A 82 12.59 7.71 -11.95
CA ILE A 82 12.87 6.30 -12.28
C ILE A 82 14.03 6.23 -13.27
N ALA A 83 14.05 7.07 -14.31
CA ALA A 83 15.11 7.09 -15.31
C ALA A 83 16.47 7.52 -14.73
N ASP A 84 16.49 8.50 -13.84
CA ASP A 84 17.72 9.09 -13.32
C ASP A 84 18.31 8.28 -12.13
N GLU A 85 17.45 7.69 -11.28
CA GLU A 85 17.90 7.12 -9.99
C GLU A 85 17.74 5.59 -9.87
N LEU A 86 16.92 4.96 -10.71
CA LEU A 86 16.74 3.51 -10.68
C LEU A 86 17.46 2.86 -11.87
N THR A 87 18.22 1.80 -11.58
CA THR A 87 18.87 1.04 -12.64
C THR A 87 17.85 0.16 -13.35
N THR A 88 17.43 0.53 -14.55
CA THR A 88 16.53 -0.25 -15.40
C THR A 88 17.32 -0.82 -16.58
N THR A 89 16.86 -1.93 -17.16
CA THR A 89 17.39 -2.47 -18.41
C THR A 89 16.60 -1.91 -19.59
N GLU A 90 17.21 -1.78 -20.76
CA GLU A 90 16.56 -1.20 -21.95
C GLU A 90 15.29 -1.98 -22.37
N ASP A 91 15.27 -3.30 -22.13
CA ASP A 91 14.16 -4.18 -22.47
C ASP A 91 13.10 -4.31 -21.34
N GLU A 92 13.30 -3.63 -20.21
CA GLU A 92 12.39 -3.74 -19.06
C GLU A 92 11.19 -2.80 -19.21
N GLN A 93 10.01 -3.37 -19.43
CA GLN A 93 8.79 -2.58 -19.41
C GLN A 93 8.41 -2.21 -17.96
N ILE A 94 8.31 -0.91 -17.68
CA ILE A 94 8.03 -0.34 -16.37
C ILE A 94 6.62 0.27 -16.32
N TYR A 95 6.16 0.83 -17.44
CA TYR A 95 4.92 1.56 -17.57
C TYR A 95 3.92 0.74 -18.38
N TYR A 96 2.73 0.60 -17.84
CA TYR A 96 1.64 -0.15 -18.42
C TYR A 96 0.41 0.75 -18.49
N PRO A 97 -0.14 1.05 -19.69
CA PRO A 97 -1.29 1.94 -19.86
C PRO A 97 -2.59 1.29 -19.37
N ASP A 98 -2.60 0.00 -19.07
CA ASP A 98 -3.73 -0.74 -18.52
C ASP A 98 -3.22 -1.84 -17.58
N PHE A 99 -4.16 -2.48 -16.88
CA PHE A 99 -3.85 -3.64 -16.06
C PHE A 99 -3.51 -4.85 -16.94
N ASP A 100 -2.33 -5.40 -16.72
CA ASP A 100 -1.85 -6.62 -17.36
C ASP A 100 -1.55 -7.69 -16.29
N GLY A 101 -2.45 -8.66 -16.16
CA GLY A 101 -2.33 -9.72 -15.17
C GLY A 101 -1.16 -10.68 -15.45
N GLU A 102 -0.76 -10.87 -16.71
CA GLU A 102 0.38 -11.73 -17.10
C GLU A 102 1.68 -11.03 -16.76
N ALA A 103 1.79 -9.72 -17.05
CA ALA A 103 2.92 -8.91 -16.64
C ALA A 103 3.08 -8.88 -15.12
N VAL A 104 1.99 -8.68 -14.36
CA VAL A 104 2.02 -8.75 -12.89
C VAL A 104 2.52 -10.11 -12.42
N GLN A 105 2.00 -11.21 -12.97
CA GLN A 105 2.43 -12.57 -12.61
C GLN A 105 3.90 -12.81 -12.94
N HIS A 106 4.38 -12.28 -14.06
CA HIS A 106 5.80 -12.34 -14.45
C HIS A 106 6.67 -11.60 -13.45
N ILE A 107 6.31 -10.35 -13.08
CA ILE A 107 7.03 -9.55 -12.09
C ILE A 107 7.08 -10.27 -10.74
N LEU A 108 5.95 -10.81 -10.26
CA LEU A 108 5.88 -11.56 -9.00
C LEU A 108 6.84 -12.76 -9.01
N THR A 109 6.85 -13.51 -10.10
CA THR A 109 7.68 -14.71 -10.26
C THR A 109 9.16 -14.36 -10.34
N THR A 110 9.51 -13.33 -11.10
CA THR A 110 10.88 -12.84 -11.25
C THR A 110 11.42 -12.31 -9.93
N GLN A 111 10.65 -11.47 -9.25
CA GLN A 111 11.06 -10.92 -7.94
C GLN A 111 11.26 -12.04 -6.90
N LYS A 112 10.39 -13.05 -6.89
CA LYS A 112 10.59 -14.23 -6.03
C LYS A 112 11.92 -14.92 -6.31
N LYS A 113 12.27 -15.16 -7.59
CA LYS A 113 13.57 -15.76 -7.97
C LYS A 113 14.75 -14.91 -7.50
N VAL A 114 14.67 -13.59 -7.63
CA VAL A 114 15.69 -12.63 -7.15
C VAL A 114 15.87 -12.77 -5.64
N ILE A 115 14.80 -12.75 -4.87
CA ILE A 115 14.85 -12.88 -3.41
C ILE A 115 15.39 -14.25 -2.99
N ASP A 116 14.95 -15.33 -3.64
CA ASP A 116 15.43 -16.68 -3.35
C ASP A 116 16.93 -16.82 -3.66
N HIS A 117 17.42 -16.18 -4.72
CA HIS A 117 18.85 -16.12 -5.03
C HIS A 117 19.63 -15.33 -3.98
N GLN A 118 19.17 -14.12 -3.60
CA GLN A 118 19.81 -13.32 -2.57
C GLN A 118 19.90 -14.03 -1.22
N LYS A 119 18.86 -14.79 -0.85
CA LYS A 119 18.85 -15.55 0.42
C LYS A 119 19.83 -16.71 0.46
N LYS A 120 20.28 -17.22 -0.68
CA LYS A 120 21.30 -18.28 -0.76
C LYS A 120 22.70 -17.78 -0.38
N ASP A 121 22.99 -16.50 -0.59
CA ASP A 121 24.25 -15.92 -0.16
C ASP A 121 24.23 -15.63 1.35
N PRO A 122 25.12 -16.29 2.14
CA PRO A 122 25.18 -16.07 3.58
C PRO A 122 25.51 -14.64 4.00
N LYS A 123 26.21 -13.90 3.11
CA LYS A 123 26.64 -12.51 3.34
C LYS A 123 25.52 -11.50 3.12
N THR A 124 24.47 -11.88 2.42
CA THR A 124 23.33 -10.99 2.16
C THR A 124 22.62 -10.64 3.46
N LYS A 125 22.60 -9.35 3.77
CA LYS A 125 21.88 -8.75 4.90
C LYS A 125 20.65 -7.96 4.44
N LYS A 126 20.68 -7.40 3.23
CA LYS A 126 19.65 -6.52 2.67
C LYS A 126 19.06 -7.13 1.40
N LEU A 127 17.75 -7.16 1.33
CA LEU A 127 17.03 -7.66 0.16
C LEU A 127 16.57 -6.52 -0.76
N PHE A 128 16.51 -6.79 -2.05
CA PHE A 128 15.90 -5.88 -3.02
C PHE A 128 14.40 -5.81 -2.81
N SER A 129 13.88 -4.58 -2.83
CA SER A 129 12.47 -4.30 -2.67
C SER A 129 11.93 -3.62 -3.91
N ILE A 130 10.73 -3.98 -4.33
CA ILE A 130 10.06 -3.36 -5.47
C ILE A 130 8.71 -2.78 -5.06
N LEU A 131 8.24 -1.81 -5.85
CA LEU A 131 6.91 -1.21 -5.71
C LEU A 131 6.08 -1.50 -6.96
N LEU A 132 4.86 -2.00 -6.77
CA LEU A 132 3.82 -2.08 -7.78
C LEU A 132 2.78 -0.99 -7.50
N VAL A 133 2.55 -0.12 -8.46
CA VAL A 133 1.52 0.93 -8.40
C VAL A 133 0.41 0.58 -9.39
N PHE A 134 -0.79 0.47 -8.88
CA PHE A 134 -2.01 0.28 -9.67
C PHE A 134 -2.88 1.51 -9.48
N ASP A 135 -2.86 2.42 -10.45
CA ASP A 135 -3.60 3.69 -10.38
C ASP A 135 -4.78 3.68 -11.34
N ASP A 136 -5.98 3.88 -10.78
CA ASP A 136 -7.27 3.91 -11.50
C ASP A 136 -7.55 2.69 -12.41
N VAL A 137 -6.85 1.59 -12.24
CA VAL A 137 -7.12 0.32 -12.96
C VAL A 137 -8.34 -0.42 -12.40
N ALA A 138 -8.84 0.03 -11.27
CA ALA A 138 -9.80 -0.67 -10.44
C ALA A 138 -11.28 -0.47 -10.84
N ASP A 139 -11.58 0.28 -11.89
CA ASP A 139 -12.97 0.45 -12.35
C ASP A 139 -13.52 -0.78 -13.10
N ASN A 140 -12.65 -1.70 -13.49
CA ASN A 140 -13.04 -2.96 -14.12
C ASN A 140 -13.16 -4.07 -13.07
N LYS A 141 -14.39 -4.57 -12.84
CA LYS A 141 -14.67 -5.67 -11.90
C LYS A 141 -13.84 -6.94 -12.14
N ALA A 142 -13.45 -7.22 -13.38
CA ALA A 142 -12.61 -8.37 -13.72
C ALA A 142 -11.20 -8.25 -13.10
N ILE A 143 -10.70 -7.03 -12.91
CA ILE A 143 -9.38 -6.77 -12.33
C ILE A 143 -9.36 -7.08 -10.84
N HIS A 144 -10.42 -6.72 -10.10
CA HIS A 144 -10.46 -6.91 -8.65
C HIS A 144 -10.40 -8.36 -8.19
N ASN A 145 -10.90 -9.28 -9.01
CA ASN A 145 -10.85 -10.71 -8.75
C ASN A 145 -9.65 -11.40 -9.43
N ASN A 146 -8.77 -10.62 -10.07
CA ASN A 146 -7.61 -11.19 -10.75
C ASN A 146 -6.65 -11.85 -9.75
N PRO A 147 -6.27 -13.14 -9.96
CA PRO A 147 -5.39 -13.86 -9.03
C PRO A 147 -4.02 -13.21 -8.85
N ALA A 148 -3.47 -12.57 -9.90
CA ALA A 148 -2.17 -11.91 -9.81
C ALA A 148 -2.24 -10.68 -8.90
N LEU A 149 -3.26 -9.82 -9.06
CA LEU A 149 -3.48 -8.67 -8.17
C LEU A 149 -3.70 -9.12 -6.73
N ASN A 150 -4.56 -10.11 -6.50
CA ASN A 150 -4.80 -10.67 -5.17
C ASN A 150 -3.51 -11.25 -4.55
N SER A 151 -2.62 -11.84 -5.37
CA SER A 151 -1.32 -12.36 -4.92
C SER A 151 -0.38 -11.25 -4.44
N CYS A 152 -0.45 -10.04 -5.02
CA CYS A 152 0.32 -8.89 -4.53
C CYS A 152 -0.04 -8.59 -3.06
N PHE A 153 -1.31 -8.66 -2.70
CA PHE A 153 -1.78 -8.38 -1.34
C PHE A 153 -1.62 -9.55 -0.37
N THR A 154 -1.68 -10.79 -0.82
CA THR A 154 -1.57 -11.97 0.05
C THR A 154 -0.14 -12.46 0.25
N ARG A 155 0.69 -12.46 -0.80
CA ARG A 155 2.02 -13.08 -0.82
C ARG A 155 3.16 -12.12 -1.13
N GLY A 156 2.88 -10.95 -1.70
CA GLY A 156 3.91 -9.99 -2.18
C GLY A 156 4.96 -9.67 -1.13
N ARG A 157 4.58 -9.49 0.14
CA ARG A 157 5.51 -9.18 1.23
C ARG A 157 6.63 -10.22 1.41
N HIS A 158 6.38 -11.49 1.13
CA HIS A 158 7.39 -12.56 1.27
C HIS A 158 8.50 -12.44 0.22
N SER A 159 8.21 -11.76 -0.89
CA SER A 159 9.14 -11.46 -1.98
C SER A 159 9.57 -9.99 -2.01
N GLN A 160 9.42 -9.26 -0.91
CA GLN A 160 9.79 -7.84 -0.78
C GLN A 160 9.07 -6.94 -1.79
N ILE A 161 7.82 -7.24 -2.08
CA ILE A 161 6.96 -6.46 -2.97
C ILE A 161 6.02 -5.60 -2.14
N SER A 162 6.11 -4.30 -2.32
CA SER A 162 5.11 -3.34 -1.84
C SER A 162 4.09 -3.08 -2.94
N THR A 163 2.83 -2.90 -2.54
CA THR A 163 1.73 -2.67 -3.48
C THR A 163 0.94 -1.45 -3.07
N LEU A 164 0.72 -0.56 -4.02
CA LEU A 164 -0.12 0.63 -3.88
C LEU A 164 -1.25 0.53 -4.90
N LEU A 165 -2.48 0.39 -4.45
CA LEU A 165 -3.68 0.36 -5.28
C LEU A 165 -4.50 1.62 -5.05
N SER A 166 -4.81 2.36 -6.09
CA SER A 166 -5.73 3.48 -6.01
C SER A 166 -7.08 3.13 -6.66
N THR A 167 -8.15 3.61 -6.07
CA THR A 167 -9.52 3.40 -6.55
C THR A 167 -10.43 4.56 -6.19
N GLN A 168 -11.46 4.77 -7.01
CA GLN A 168 -12.53 5.71 -6.71
C GLN A 168 -13.71 5.02 -5.99
N LYS A 169 -13.78 3.68 -6.03
CA LYS A 169 -14.89 2.88 -5.48
C LYS A 169 -14.36 1.81 -4.53
N TYR A 170 -14.54 2.01 -3.22
CA TYR A 170 -14.09 1.04 -2.22
C TYR A 170 -14.72 -0.34 -2.41
N ASN A 171 -16.02 -0.38 -2.66
CA ASN A 171 -16.76 -1.62 -2.84
C ASN A 171 -16.40 -2.40 -4.11
N ALA A 172 -15.68 -1.79 -5.04
CA ALA A 172 -15.15 -2.48 -6.20
C ALA A 172 -13.87 -3.30 -5.85
N VAL A 173 -13.17 -2.95 -4.77
CA VAL A 173 -11.98 -3.69 -4.32
C VAL A 173 -12.38 -5.02 -3.70
N SER A 174 -11.73 -6.12 -4.11
CA SER A 174 -12.04 -7.46 -3.60
C SER A 174 -11.85 -7.54 -2.09
N THR A 175 -12.66 -8.37 -1.43
CA THR A 175 -12.53 -8.64 0.01
C THR A 175 -11.13 -9.16 0.36
N ILE A 176 -10.51 -9.93 -0.54
CA ILE A 176 -9.12 -10.42 -0.34
C ILE A 176 -8.15 -9.26 -0.19
N ILE A 177 -8.25 -8.23 -1.01
CA ILE A 177 -7.40 -7.05 -0.94
C ILE A 177 -7.70 -6.27 0.35
N ARG A 178 -8.98 -6.00 0.62
CA ARG A 178 -9.42 -5.22 1.80
C ARG A 178 -8.98 -5.85 3.12
N THR A 179 -9.07 -7.17 3.25
CA THR A 179 -8.66 -7.89 4.46
C THR A 179 -7.14 -8.06 4.61
N ASN A 180 -6.38 -7.88 3.52
CA ASN A 180 -4.92 -8.05 3.53
C ASN A 180 -4.13 -6.75 3.40
N MET A 181 -4.77 -5.60 3.29
CA MET A 181 -4.06 -4.31 3.27
C MET A 181 -3.46 -3.98 4.64
N ASP A 182 -2.32 -3.32 4.62
CA ASP A 182 -1.60 -2.84 5.81
C ASP A 182 -1.99 -1.42 6.20
N SER A 183 -2.42 -0.63 5.22
CA SER A 183 -2.86 0.75 5.42
C SER A 183 -3.82 1.24 4.34
N MET A 184 -4.59 2.26 4.69
CA MET A 184 -5.51 2.94 3.80
C MET A 184 -5.29 4.45 3.86
N TYR A 185 -5.38 5.10 2.70
CA TYR A 185 -5.47 6.55 2.55
C TYR A 185 -6.88 6.87 2.08
N LEU A 186 -7.72 7.37 2.98
CA LEU A 186 -9.13 7.59 2.73
C LEU A 186 -9.40 9.09 2.58
N PHE A 187 -9.59 9.53 1.34
CA PHE A 187 -9.99 10.89 1.02
C PHE A 187 -11.49 11.08 1.23
N ARG A 188 -11.97 12.32 1.08
CA ARG A 188 -13.40 12.59 1.13
C ARG A 188 -14.13 11.89 0.00
N LEU A 189 -14.99 10.94 0.36
CA LEU A 189 -15.77 10.14 -0.59
C LEU A 189 -17.05 10.88 -0.96
N ARG A 190 -17.52 10.65 -2.21
CA ARG A 190 -18.80 11.15 -2.71
C ARG A 190 -19.94 10.16 -2.50
N ASN A 191 -19.61 8.89 -2.30
CA ASN A 191 -20.58 7.80 -2.15
C ASN A 191 -20.65 7.36 -0.69
N SER A 192 -21.84 7.50 -0.09
CA SER A 192 -22.10 7.09 1.29
C SER A 192 -21.97 5.57 1.49
N ASN A 193 -22.34 4.76 0.48
CA ASN A 193 -22.23 3.30 0.60
C ASN A 193 -20.77 2.85 0.72
N ASP A 194 -19.84 3.48 -0.01
CA ASP A 194 -18.41 3.19 0.13
C ASP A 194 -17.91 3.59 1.52
N LEU A 195 -18.32 4.76 2.02
CA LEU A 195 -17.96 5.20 3.36
C LEU A 195 -18.48 4.25 4.44
N PHE A 196 -19.76 3.89 4.37
CA PHE A 196 -20.34 2.95 5.34
C PHE A 196 -19.68 1.58 5.28
N SER A 197 -19.29 1.10 4.10
CA SER A 197 -18.54 -0.16 3.99
C SER A 197 -17.18 -0.09 4.69
N VAL A 198 -16.46 1.01 4.57
CA VAL A 198 -15.19 1.22 5.32
C VAL A 198 -15.45 1.25 6.82
N VAL A 199 -16.46 2.01 7.27
CA VAL A 199 -16.81 2.12 8.68
C VAL A 199 -17.26 0.77 9.26
N ASP A 200 -18.05 0.01 8.52
CA ASP A 200 -18.51 -1.31 8.94
C ASP A 200 -17.35 -2.30 9.09
N GLU A 201 -16.41 -2.31 8.17
CA GLU A 201 -15.21 -3.18 8.25
C GLU A 201 -14.27 -2.81 9.40
N LEU A 202 -14.23 -1.54 9.80
CA LEU A 202 -13.41 -1.07 10.91
C LEU A 202 -14.15 -1.08 12.26
N SER A 203 -15.45 -1.37 12.27
CA SER A 203 -16.30 -1.29 13.48
C SER A 203 -15.94 -2.30 14.58
N ALA A 204 -15.13 -3.32 14.27
CA ALA A 204 -14.55 -4.19 15.28
C ALA A 204 -13.42 -3.51 16.11
N LEU A 205 -12.88 -2.39 15.63
CA LEU A 205 -11.80 -1.65 16.28
C LEU A 205 -12.31 -0.48 17.11
N LEU A 206 -13.35 0.22 16.61
CA LEU A 206 -13.94 1.40 17.21
C LEU A 206 -15.42 1.49 16.87
N ASP A 207 -16.19 2.17 17.73
CA ASP A 207 -17.57 2.49 17.44
C ASP A 207 -17.74 3.24 16.12
N LYS A 208 -18.80 2.92 15.37
CA LYS A 208 -19.07 3.51 14.04
C LYS A 208 -19.21 5.02 14.06
N LYS A 209 -19.80 5.58 15.14
CA LYS A 209 -19.98 7.02 15.28
C LYS A 209 -18.64 7.71 15.43
N VAL A 210 -17.76 7.15 16.27
CA VAL A 210 -16.39 7.66 16.47
C VAL A 210 -15.60 7.59 15.16
N LEU A 211 -15.70 6.49 14.41
CA LEU A 211 -15.05 6.35 13.10
C LEU A 211 -15.51 7.41 12.10
N LEU A 212 -16.81 7.72 12.07
CA LEU A 212 -17.36 8.77 11.22
C LEU A 212 -16.86 10.16 11.63
N GLU A 213 -16.80 10.46 12.92
CA GLU A 213 -16.26 11.72 13.43
C GLU A 213 -14.78 11.90 13.08
N ILE A 214 -13.98 10.86 13.26
CA ILE A 214 -12.56 10.82 12.85
C ILE A 214 -12.43 11.09 11.34
N TYR A 215 -13.21 10.40 10.52
CA TYR A 215 -13.20 10.57 9.08
C TYR A 215 -13.59 11.99 8.66
N MET A 216 -14.69 12.52 9.19
CA MET A 216 -15.16 13.86 8.86
C MET A 216 -14.14 14.93 9.20
N LYS A 217 -13.52 14.84 10.39
CA LYS A 217 -12.46 15.74 10.83
C LYS A 217 -11.21 15.65 9.94
N ALA A 218 -10.79 14.43 9.60
CA ALA A 218 -9.58 14.23 8.82
C ALA A 218 -9.72 14.66 7.35
N THR A 219 -10.95 14.68 6.83
CA THR A 219 -11.25 15.04 5.43
C THR A 219 -11.95 16.39 5.28
N GLU A 220 -11.90 17.25 6.31
CA GLU A 220 -12.55 18.56 6.31
C GLU A 220 -11.88 19.52 5.33
N ALA A 221 -10.54 19.60 5.38
CA ALA A 221 -9.78 20.48 4.51
C ALA A 221 -9.68 19.91 3.08
N PRO A 222 -9.62 20.76 2.03
CA PRO A 222 -9.37 20.32 0.67
C PRO A 222 -8.09 19.48 0.59
N TYR A 223 -8.14 18.39 -0.18
CA TYR A 223 -7.01 17.47 -0.43
C TYR A 223 -6.49 16.72 0.82
N SER A 224 -7.15 16.88 1.97
CA SER A 224 -6.82 16.09 3.16
C SER A 224 -7.41 14.69 3.09
N PHE A 225 -6.80 13.78 3.84
CA PHE A 225 -7.21 12.38 3.92
C PHE A 225 -7.02 11.84 5.33
N LEU A 226 -7.80 10.84 5.66
CA LEU A 226 -7.57 9.99 6.82
C LEU A 226 -6.58 8.89 6.44
N PHE A 227 -5.42 8.88 7.07
CA PHE A 227 -4.49 7.75 6.99
C PHE A 227 -4.79 6.76 8.11
N ILE A 228 -5.03 5.50 7.71
CA ILE A 228 -5.36 4.41 8.63
C ILE A 228 -4.26 3.36 8.53
N LYS A 229 -3.47 3.19 9.60
CA LYS A 229 -2.38 2.23 9.68
C LYS A 229 -2.86 0.97 10.41
N LEU A 230 -3.40 0.02 9.66
CA LEU A 230 -4.03 -1.20 10.19
C LEU A 230 -3.05 -2.13 10.93
N THR A 231 -1.75 -1.98 10.68
CA THR A 231 -0.69 -2.73 11.36
C THR A 231 -0.22 -2.11 12.68
N SER A 232 -0.86 -1.03 13.13
CA SER A 232 -0.56 -0.38 14.40
C SER A 232 -0.93 -1.28 15.58
N LYS A 233 -0.14 -1.17 16.66
CA LYS A 233 -0.38 -1.93 17.90
C LYS A 233 -1.38 -1.25 18.82
N THR A 234 -1.55 0.05 18.68
CA THR A 234 -2.45 0.88 19.48
C THR A 234 -3.38 1.70 18.60
N LEU A 235 -4.57 2.01 19.09
CA LEU A 235 -5.53 2.86 18.37
C LEU A 235 -4.98 4.28 18.15
N ASN A 236 -4.23 4.81 19.10
CA ASN A 236 -3.62 6.15 19.03
C ASN A 236 -2.53 6.28 17.93
N ASP A 237 -1.99 5.16 17.44
CA ASP A 237 -1.03 5.14 16.33
C ASP A 237 -1.68 4.76 14.98
N MET A 238 -2.97 4.45 14.99
CA MET A 238 -3.67 3.92 13.83
C MET A 238 -4.21 5.02 12.91
N PHE A 239 -4.72 6.13 13.47
CA PHE A 239 -5.44 7.15 12.73
C PHE A 239 -4.68 8.46 12.70
N MET A 240 -4.51 9.02 11.50
CA MET A 240 -3.82 10.31 11.29
C MET A 240 -4.55 11.16 10.27
N VAL A 241 -4.52 12.47 10.47
CA VAL A 241 -4.81 13.45 9.43
C VAL A 241 -3.58 13.56 8.55
N ASN A 242 -3.72 13.27 7.28
CA ASN A 242 -2.60 13.16 6.34
C ASN A 242 -1.55 12.16 6.86
N LEU A 243 -0.28 12.53 6.88
CA LEU A 243 0.80 11.73 7.47
C LEU A 243 1.54 12.52 8.57
N SER A 244 0.89 13.54 9.14
CA SER A 244 1.54 14.52 10.01
C SER A 244 0.91 14.63 11.40
N GLN A 245 -0.40 14.43 11.55
CA GLN A 245 -1.10 14.66 12.79
C GLN A 245 -1.84 13.40 13.27
N LYS A 246 -1.42 12.85 14.40
CA LYS A 246 -2.13 11.72 15.05
C LYS A 246 -3.48 12.20 15.60
N ILE A 247 -4.47 11.34 15.48
CA ILE A 247 -5.77 11.53 16.11
C ILE A 247 -5.75 10.71 17.40
N LEU A 248 -5.77 11.43 18.53
CA LEU A 248 -5.84 10.78 19.84
C LEU A 248 -7.29 10.39 20.12
N ILE A 249 -7.48 9.15 20.52
CA ILE A 249 -8.77 8.59 20.90
C ILE A 249 -8.74 8.52 22.42
N SER A 250 -9.60 9.34 23.07
CA SER A 250 -9.81 9.24 24.51
C SER A 250 -10.59 7.98 24.81
N ASP A 251 -10.07 7.16 25.70
CA ASP A 251 -10.84 6.08 26.32
C ASP A 251 -11.94 6.75 27.19
N GLU A 252 -13.19 6.75 26.70
CA GLU A 252 -14.36 7.04 27.54
C GLU A 252 -14.87 5.76 28.20
#